data_d3fb798174d0d3b041870184a5783341
#
_entry.id   d3fb798174d0d3b041870184a5783341
#
_cell.length_a   1.000
_cell.length_b   1.000
_cell.length_c   1.000
_cell.angle_alpha   90.00
_cell.angle_beta   90.00
_cell.angle_gamma   90.00
#
_symmetry.space_group_name_H-M   'P 1'
#
loop_
_entity.id
_entity.type
_entity.pdbx_description
1 polymer ?
#
loop_
_entity_poly.entity_id
_entity_poly.type
_entity_poly.pdbx_seq_one_letter_code
_entity_poly.pdbx_strand_id
1 'polypeptide(L)'
;MLTSEQFHHICRFTRTYLNESAAKSEQAWLKNFPRAAEHRWQHTLNVLHNAEQILAGEGASDDQVAVVRAAVILHDISMFVCDHEVHGRVSAEIAEKYLLEQEYPNDFVDQVTRAIAEHGTDLGPLPPDEQGALFSWEGKAVLEADILDKLGASTITDSLLSLGKKDKLGFECRKELAEGRAMERASFFKDYIWSETGKRMAEQRFSFFLEFLEQLGEEVVEASAPFG
;
A
#
# COMPACT_ATOMS: atom_id res chain seq x y z
N MET A 1 -16.38 -18.91 5.45
CA MET A 1 -15.10 -18.65 6.18
C MET A 1 -13.93 -19.17 5.35
N LEU A 2 -12.87 -18.35 5.17
CA LEU A 2 -11.61 -18.74 4.52
C LEU A 2 -10.79 -19.62 5.48
N THR A 3 -10.47 -20.85 5.09
CA THR A 3 -9.63 -21.73 5.92
C THR A 3 -8.17 -21.28 5.86
N SER A 4 -7.36 -21.68 6.87
CA SER A 4 -5.91 -21.39 6.85
C SER A 4 -5.21 -21.99 5.62
N GLU A 5 -5.62 -23.15 5.16
CA GLU A 5 -5.07 -23.79 3.96
C GLU A 5 -5.39 -22.98 2.70
N GLN A 6 -6.64 -22.56 2.53
CA GLN A 6 -7.07 -21.71 1.43
C GLN A 6 -6.31 -20.37 1.42
N PHE A 7 -6.16 -19.74 2.58
CA PHE A 7 -5.40 -18.50 2.69
C PHE A 7 -3.93 -18.69 2.29
N HIS A 8 -3.28 -19.73 2.77
CA HIS A 8 -1.91 -20.05 2.35
C HIS A 8 -1.80 -20.35 0.85
N HIS A 9 -2.87 -20.93 0.25
CA HIS A 9 -2.89 -21.16 -1.19
C HIS A 9 -2.92 -19.84 -1.98
N ILE A 10 -3.77 -18.89 -1.57
CA ILE A 10 -3.81 -17.53 -2.16
C ILE A 10 -2.42 -16.86 -2.02
N CYS A 11 -1.79 -16.92 -0.84
CA CYS A 11 -0.45 -16.35 -0.62
C CYS A 11 0.60 -16.95 -1.57
N ARG A 12 0.61 -18.28 -1.74
CA ARG A 12 1.54 -18.95 -2.66
C ARG A 12 1.29 -18.55 -4.11
N PHE A 13 0.04 -18.52 -4.53
CA PHE A 13 -0.34 -18.07 -5.87
C PHE A 13 0.17 -16.66 -6.15
N THR A 14 -0.16 -15.70 -5.28
CA THR A 14 0.24 -14.29 -5.45
C THR A 14 1.76 -14.15 -5.53
N ARG A 15 2.50 -14.77 -4.58
CA ARG A 15 3.95 -14.69 -4.56
C ARG A 15 4.59 -15.28 -5.81
N THR A 16 4.07 -16.43 -6.30
CA THR A 16 4.52 -17.05 -7.55
C THR A 16 4.25 -16.16 -8.73
N TYR A 17 3.03 -15.62 -8.85
CA TYR A 17 2.63 -14.74 -9.93
C TYR A 17 3.49 -13.46 -9.98
N LEU A 18 3.75 -12.82 -8.85
CA LEU A 18 4.61 -11.65 -8.77
C LEU A 18 6.04 -11.94 -9.27
N ASN A 19 6.62 -13.08 -8.88
CA ASN A 19 7.96 -13.47 -9.33
C ASN A 19 8.00 -13.75 -10.83
N GLU A 20 7.03 -14.48 -11.34
CA GLU A 20 6.97 -14.83 -12.78
C GLU A 20 6.68 -13.60 -13.64
N SER A 21 5.77 -12.73 -13.22
CA SER A 21 5.42 -11.50 -13.95
C SER A 21 6.57 -10.50 -13.95
N ALA A 22 7.26 -10.31 -12.83
CA ALA A 22 8.45 -9.46 -12.77
C ALA A 22 9.58 -9.97 -13.68
N ALA A 23 9.79 -11.29 -13.73
CA ALA A 23 10.80 -11.90 -14.59
C ALA A 23 10.48 -11.76 -16.12
N LYS A 24 9.22 -11.66 -16.47
CA LYS A 24 8.74 -11.52 -17.86
C LYS A 24 8.47 -10.07 -18.26
N SER A 25 8.45 -9.14 -17.31
CA SER A 25 8.08 -7.76 -17.56
C SER A 25 9.14 -6.99 -18.34
N GLU A 26 8.70 -6.21 -19.32
CA GLU A 26 9.54 -5.31 -20.12
C GLU A 26 9.60 -3.88 -19.54
N GLN A 27 9.01 -3.63 -18.39
CA GLN A 27 8.99 -2.32 -17.76
C GLN A 27 10.41 -1.85 -17.43
N ALA A 28 10.81 -0.70 -17.99
CA ALA A 28 12.19 -0.23 -17.94
C ALA A 28 12.75 -0.01 -16.52
N TRP A 29 11.89 0.38 -15.57
CA TRP A 29 12.28 0.61 -14.19
C TRP A 29 12.73 -0.64 -13.44
N LEU A 30 12.25 -1.84 -13.84
CA LEU A 30 12.64 -3.12 -13.25
C LEU A 30 14.12 -3.45 -13.44
N LYS A 31 14.75 -2.93 -14.51
CA LYS A 31 16.18 -3.11 -14.76
C LYS A 31 17.04 -2.57 -13.62
N ASN A 32 16.55 -1.52 -12.95
CA ASN A 32 17.25 -0.88 -11.83
C ASN A 32 16.75 -1.37 -10.47
N PHE A 33 15.83 -2.34 -10.43
CA PHE A 33 15.24 -2.85 -9.22
C PHE A 33 15.10 -4.39 -9.25
N PRO A 34 16.21 -5.13 -9.21
CA PRO A 34 16.24 -6.58 -9.42
C PRO A 34 15.45 -7.39 -8.38
N ARG A 35 15.11 -6.79 -7.24
CA ARG A 35 14.32 -7.41 -6.18
C ARG A 35 12.89 -6.85 -6.10
N ALA A 36 12.35 -6.34 -7.18
CA ALA A 36 11.05 -5.70 -7.20
C ALA A 36 9.90 -6.62 -6.72
N ALA A 37 9.92 -7.90 -7.12
CA ALA A 37 8.92 -8.87 -6.69
C ALA A 37 8.96 -9.14 -5.18
N GLU A 38 10.16 -9.24 -4.60
CA GLU A 38 10.33 -9.41 -3.16
C GLU A 38 9.87 -8.16 -2.39
N HIS A 39 10.22 -6.99 -2.89
CA HIS A 39 9.78 -5.71 -2.32
C HIS A 39 8.24 -5.60 -2.35
N ARG A 40 7.61 -5.93 -3.49
CA ARG A 40 6.15 -5.93 -3.60
C ARG A 40 5.50 -6.94 -2.66
N TRP A 41 6.08 -8.14 -2.53
CA TRP A 41 5.60 -9.11 -1.56
C TRP A 41 5.74 -8.62 -0.12
N GLN A 42 6.84 -7.97 0.24
CA GLN A 42 7.01 -7.38 1.57
C GLN A 42 5.96 -6.28 1.84
N HIS A 43 5.71 -5.40 0.86
CA HIS A 43 4.62 -4.43 0.92
C HIS A 43 3.27 -5.11 1.19
N THR A 44 2.93 -6.15 0.43
CA THR A 44 1.69 -6.93 0.64
C THR A 44 1.57 -7.45 2.08
N LEU A 45 2.67 -7.95 2.66
CA LEU A 45 2.68 -8.43 4.05
C LEU A 45 2.52 -7.29 5.07
N ASN A 46 3.09 -6.13 4.81
CA ASN A 46 2.91 -4.94 5.64
C ASN A 46 1.44 -4.46 5.59
N VAL A 47 0.85 -4.44 4.39
CA VAL A 47 -0.57 -4.10 4.20
C VAL A 47 -1.46 -5.11 4.94
N LEU A 48 -1.15 -6.41 4.87
CA LEU A 48 -1.87 -7.42 5.65
C LEU A 48 -1.78 -7.15 7.16
N HIS A 49 -0.59 -6.85 7.66
CA HIS A 49 -0.40 -6.53 9.08
C HIS A 49 -1.23 -5.29 9.50
N ASN A 50 -1.30 -4.26 8.66
CA ASN A 50 -2.14 -3.10 8.91
C ASN A 50 -3.64 -3.47 8.91
N ALA A 51 -4.07 -4.25 7.91
CA ALA A 51 -5.45 -4.69 7.80
C ALA A 51 -5.89 -5.53 9.02
N GLU A 52 -5.04 -6.43 9.52
CA GLU A 52 -5.33 -7.22 10.73
C GLU A 52 -5.59 -6.33 11.95
N GLN A 53 -4.87 -5.21 12.08
CA GLN A 53 -5.09 -4.26 13.18
C GLN A 53 -6.41 -3.51 13.00
N ILE A 54 -6.77 -3.09 11.77
CA ILE A 54 -8.06 -2.47 11.46
C ILE A 54 -9.19 -3.45 11.74
N LEU A 55 -9.11 -4.67 11.21
CA LEU A 55 -10.12 -5.72 11.39
C LEU A 55 -10.40 -5.99 12.88
N ALA A 56 -9.34 -6.14 13.66
CA ALA A 56 -9.45 -6.37 15.10
C ALA A 56 -10.03 -5.16 15.85
N GLY A 57 -9.57 -3.96 15.53
CA GLY A 57 -9.98 -2.73 16.19
C GLY A 57 -11.41 -2.28 15.89
N GLU A 58 -11.89 -2.59 14.69
CA GLU A 58 -13.27 -2.27 14.26
C GLU A 58 -14.26 -3.42 14.51
N GLY A 59 -13.82 -4.54 15.06
CA GLY A 59 -14.69 -5.67 15.40
C GLY A 59 -15.31 -6.35 14.16
N ALA A 60 -14.49 -6.53 13.10
CA ALA A 60 -14.93 -7.11 11.85
C ALA A 60 -15.48 -8.53 12.04
N SER A 61 -16.53 -8.88 11.29
CA SER A 61 -17.07 -10.25 11.25
C SER A 61 -16.09 -11.21 10.57
N ASP A 62 -16.25 -12.51 10.82
CA ASP A 62 -15.44 -13.56 10.20
C ASP A 62 -15.47 -13.50 8.66
N ASP A 63 -16.62 -13.14 8.08
CA ASP A 63 -16.76 -13.01 6.62
C ASP A 63 -15.99 -11.77 6.10
N GLN A 64 -16.07 -10.63 6.78
CA GLN A 64 -15.28 -9.45 6.46
C GLN A 64 -13.78 -9.72 6.59
N VAL A 65 -13.36 -10.40 7.64
CA VAL A 65 -11.96 -10.83 7.82
C VAL A 65 -11.50 -11.69 6.64
N ALA A 66 -12.32 -12.66 6.21
CA ALA A 66 -11.99 -13.53 5.09
C ALA A 66 -11.81 -12.75 3.78
N VAL A 67 -12.75 -11.85 3.47
CA VAL A 67 -12.72 -11.02 2.25
C VAL A 67 -11.51 -10.08 2.25
N VAL A 68 -11.31 -9.31 3.32
CA VAL A 68 -10.20 -8.33 3.41
C VAL A 68 -8.85 -9.03 3.33
N ARG A 69 -8.66 -10.16 4.01
CA ARG A 69 -7.41 -10.94 3.91
C ARG A 69 -7.11 -11.37 2.49
N ALA A 70 -8.09 -11.93 1.78
CA ALA A 70 -7.91 -12.37 0.40
C ALA A 70 -7.65 -11.16 -0.52
N ALA A 71 -8.41 -10.09 -0.38
CA ALA A 71 -8.26 -8.87 -1.17
C ALA A 71 -6.88 -8.24 -0.97
N VAL A 72 -6.40 -8.11 0.28
CA VAL A 72 -5.07 -7.58 0.59
C VAL A 72 -3.96 -8.42 -0.05
N ILE A 73 -4.03 -9.74 0.01
CA ILE A 73 -3.00 -10.56 -0.63
C ILE A 73 -2.96 -10.38 -2.16
N LEU A 74 -4.10 -10.12 -2.78
CA LEU A 74 -4.26 -10.04 -4.24
C LEU A 74 -4.24 -8.61 -4.80
N HIS A 75 -4.31 -7.55 -3.97
CA HIS A 75 -4.57 -6.18 -4.42
C HIS A 75 -3.60 -5.66 -5.49
N ASP A 76 -2.35 -5.98 -5.37
CA ASP A 76 -1.25 -5.49 -6.20
C ASP A 76 -0.64 -6.56 -7.13
N ILE A 77 -1.34 -7.67 -7.35
CA ILE A 77 -0.83 -8.82 -8.13
C ILE A 77 -0.46 -8.44 -9.57
N SER A 78 -1.06 -7.39 -10.11
CA SER A 78 -0.88 -6.93 -11.49
C SER A 78 0.29 -5.95 -11.70
N MET A 79 1.00 -5.53 -10.65
CA MET A 79 1.98 -4.42 -10.70
C MET A 79 3.12 -4.57 -11.74
N PHE A 80 3.36 -5.78 -12.22
CA PHE A 80 4.40 -6.04 -13.23
C PHE A 80 3.84 -6.32 -14.64
N VAL A 81 2.51 -6.28 -14.81
CA VAL A 81 1.84 -6.61 -16.09
C VAL A 81 1.01 -5.48 -16.66
N CYS A 82 0.80 -4.39 -15.92
CA CYS A 82 0.05 -3.23 -16.39
C CYS A 82 0.61 -1.91 -15.82
N ASP A 83 0.09 -0.79 -16.30
CA ASP A 83 0.40 0.53 -15.76
C ASP A 83 -0.28 0.74 -14.40
N HIS A 84 0.36 1.58 -13.56
CA HIS A 84 -0.10 1.82 -12.19
C HIS A 84 -1.56 2.34 -12.12
N GLU A 85 -1.96 3.16 -13.09
CA GLU A 85 -3.29 3.79 -13.12
C GLU A 85 -4.44 2.78 -13.26
N VAL A 86 -4.16 1.59 -13.76
CA VAL A 86 -5.17 0.54 -13.97
C VAL A 86 -4.95 -0.70 -13.11
N HIS A 87 -3.94 -0.68 -12.22
CA HIS A 87 -3.53 -1.87 -11.47
C HIS A 87 -4.66 -2.47 -10.62
N GLY A 88 -5.49 -1.66 -9.96
CA GLY A 88 -6.59 -2.17 -9.13
C GLY A 88 -7.60 -2.97 -9.94
N ARG A 89 -8.00 -2.46 -11.12
CA ARG A 89 -8.91 -3.18 -12.02
C ARG A 89 -8.28 -4.48 -12.56
N VAL A 90 -7.04 -4.42 -13.02
CA VAL A 90 -6.35 -5.59 -13.57
C VAL A 90 -6.06 -6.62 -12.47
N SER A 91 -5.73 -6.19 -11.26
CA SER A 91 -5.59 -7.09 -10.10
C SER A 91 -6.90 -7.79 -9.76
N ALA A 92 -8.04 -7.07 -9.82
CA ALA A 92 -9.36 -7.66 -9.61
C ALA A 92 -9.68 -8.72 -10.67
N GLU A 93 -9.41 -8.46 -11.96
CA GLU A 93 -9.61 -9.43 -13.04
C GLU A 93 -8.75 -10.70 -12.87
N ILE A 94 -7.49 -10.56 -12.45
CA ILE A 94 -6.61 -11.71 -12.16
C ILE A 94 -7.11 -12.48 -10.96
N ALA A 95 -7.54 -11.78 -9.90
CA ALA A 95 -8.08 -12.37 -8.68
C ALA A 95 -9.37 -13.14 -8.95
N GLU A 96 -10.30 -12.55 -9.72
CA GLU A 96 -11.56 -13.21 -10.13
C GLU A 96 -11.29 -14.53 -10.81
N LYS A 97 -10.49 -14.50 -11.86
CA LYS A 97 -10.14 -15.71 -12.62
C LYS A 97 -9.57 -16.78 -11.70
N TYR A 98 -8.58 -16.44 -10.86
CA TYR A 98 -7.94 -17.39 -9.96
C TYR A 98 -8.93 -17.96 -8.95
N LEU A 99 -9.73 -17.12 -8.29
CA LEU A 99 -10.68 -17.58 -7.26
C LEU A 99 -11.77 -18.46 -7.84
N LEU A 100 -12.30 -18.16 -9.04
CA LEU A 100 -13.27 -19.00 -9.73
C LEU A 100 -12.65 -20.35 -10.16
N GLU A 101 -11.42 -20.38 -10.65
CA GLU A 101 -10.69 -21.62 -10.97
C GLU A 101 -10.44 -22.51 -9.74
N GLN A 102 -10.39 -21.90 -8.54
CA GLN A 102 -10.27 -22.60 -7.26
C GLN A 102 -11.63 -22.89 -6.60
N GLU A 103 -12.73 -22.71 -7.32
CA GLU A 103 -14.11 -23.02 -6.90
C GLU A 103 -14.55 -22.28 -5.61
N TYR A 104 -14.04 -21.04 -5.39
CA TYR A 104 -14.57 -20.18 -4.32
C TYR A 104 -16.01 -19.75 -4.63
N PRO A 105 -16.86 -19.57 -3.60
CA PRO A 105 -18.24 -19.11 -3.79
C PRO A 105 -18.31 -17.75 -4.52
N ASN A 106 -19.23 -17.60 -5.44
CA ASN A 106 -19.36 -16.36 -6.26
C ASN A 106 -19.49 -15.11 -5.39
N ASP A 107 -20.33 -15.14 -4.34
CA ASP A 107 -20.49 -14.00 -3.43
C ASP A 107 -19.17 -13.58 -2.74
N PHE A 108 -18.30 -14.55 -2.44
CA PHE A 108 -16.97 -14.26 -1.90
C PHE A 108 -16.06 -13.66 -2.97
N VAL A 109 -16.07 -14.21 -4.19
CA VAL A 109 -15.30 -13.70 -5.32
C VAL A 109 -15.68 -12.24 -5.62
N ASP A 110 -16.99 -11.96 -5.72
CA ASP A 110 -17.51 -10.62 -6.00
C ASP A 110 -17.08 -9.59 -4.94
N GLN A 111 -17.11 -9.95 -3.65
CA GLN A 111 -16.68 -9.07 -2.58
C GLN A 111 -15.17 -8.81 -2.60
N VAL A 112 -14.35 -9.85 -2.82
CA VAL A 112 -12.89 -9.72 -2.91
C VAL A 112 -12.48 -8.85 -4.10
N THR A 113 -13.03 -9.12 -5.26
CA THR A 113 -12.69 -8.37 -6.50
C THR A 113 -13.16 -6.93 -6.45
N ARG A 114 -14.32 -6.68 -5.84
CA ARG A 114 -14.82 -5.34 -5.56
C ARG A 114 -13.85 -4.58 -4.65
N ALA A 115 -13.44 -5.16 -3.53
CA ALA A 115 -12.53 -4.52 -2.59
C ALA A 115 -11.17 -4.21 -3.25
N ILE A 116 -10.67 -5.11 -4.12
CA ILE A 116 -9.44 -4.89 -4.90
C ILE A 116 -9.62 -3.74 -5.91
N ALA A 117 -10.74 -3.68 -6.63
CA ALA A 117 -10.98 -2.62 -7.60
C ALA A 117 -11.12 -1.25 -6.92
N GLU A 118 -11.81 -1.19 -5.78
CA GLU A 118 -12.02 0.02 -4.99
C GLU A 118 -10.71 0.61 -4.47
N HIS A 119 -9.73 -0.22 -4.03
CA HIS A 119 -8.44 0.28 -3.54
C HIS A 119 -7.60 0.98 -4.62
N GLY A 120 -7.76 0.58 -5.88
CA GLY A 120 -7.06 1.17 -7.03
C GLY A 120 -7.79 2.37 -7.65
N THR A 121 -8.87 2.86 -7.03
CA THR A 121 -9.60 4.02 -7.51
C THR A 121 -8.82 5.31 -7.26
N ASP A 122 -8.80 6.22 -8.25
CA ASP A 122 -8.19 7.53 -8.09
C ASP A 122 -8.82 8.30 -6.91
N LEU A 123 -7.96 8.74 -5.99
CA LEU A 123 -8.36 9.58 -4.88
C LEU A 123 -8.25 11.06 -5.28
N GLY A 124 -9.19 11.88 -4.78
CA GLY A 124 -9.17 13.33 -4.96
C GLY A 124 -10.17 13.95 -5.92
N PRO A 125 -10.84 13.20 -6.84
CA PRO A 125 -11.94 13.78 -7.63
C PRO A 125 -13.12 14.22 -6.79
N LEU A 126 -13.34 13.58 -5.64
CA LEU A 126 -14.37 13.88 -4.66
C LEU A 126 -13.76 14.16 -3.29
N PRO A 127 -14.45 14.92 -2.42
CA PRO A 127 -14.06 15.02 -1.01
C PRO A 127 -13.96 13.64 -0.36
N PRO A 128 -13.07 13.44 0.63
CA PRO A 128 -12.82 12.13 1.25
C PRO A 128 -14.08 11.40 1.74
N ASP A 129 -15.00 12.11 2.40
CA ASP A 129 -16.24 11.52 2.93
C ASP A 129 -17.19 11.08 1.81
N GLU A 130 -17.31 11.88 0.75
CA GLU A 130 -18.14 11.54 -0.41
C GLU A 130 -17.56 10.33 -1.16
N GLN A 131 -16.26 10.30 -1.34
CA GLN A 131 -15.58 9.16 -1.95
C GLN A 131 -15.69 7.90 -1.11
N GLY A 132 -15.52 8.02 0.21
CA GLY A 132 -15.69 6.91 1.15
C GLY A 132 -17.11 6.34 1.18
N ALA A 133 -18.11 7.14 0.87
CA ALA A 133 -19.50 6.66 0.78
C ALA A 133 -19.75 5.73 -0.42
N LEU A 134 -18.88 5.76 -1.44
CA LEU A 134 -18.98 4.90 -2.63
C LEU A 134 -18.34 3.51 -2.41
N PHE A 135 -17.44 3.39 -1.44
CA PHE A 135 -16.70 2.16 -1.21
C PHE A 135 -17.42 1.22 -0.24
N SER A 136 -17.24 -0.08 -0.45
CA SER A 136 -17.60 -1.10 0.54
C SER A 136 -16.77 -0.92 1.82
N TRP A 137 -17.23 -1.52 2.91
CA TRP A 137 -16.44 -1.54 4.14
C TRP A 137 -15.10 -2.25 3.93
N GLU A 138 -15.12 -3.37 3.22
CA GLU A 138 -13.94 -4.19 2.88
C GLU A 138 -12.97 -3.41 1.97
N GLY A 139 -13.49 -2.69 0.98
CA GLY A 139 -12.66 -1.85 0.09
C GLY A 139 -11.98 -0.70 0.85
N LYS A 140 -12.70 -0.06 1.79
CA LYS A 140 -12.08 0.93 2.71
C LYS A 140 -10.98 0.31 3.55
N ALA A 141 -11.21 -0.85 4.14
CA ALA A 141 -10.22 -1.52 4.99
C ALA A 141 -8.94 -1.89 4.19
N VAL A 142 -9.08 -2.35 2.94
CA VAL A 142 -7.95 -2.62 2.05
C VAL A 142 -7.18 -1.34 1.71
N LEU A 143 -7.89 -0.30 1.28
CA LEU A 143 -7.29 0.99 0.93
C LEU A 143 -6.57 1.65 2.11
N GLU A 144 -7.21 1.70 3.28
CA GLU A 144 -6.62 2.24 4.50
C GLU A 144 -5.35 1.49 4.92
N ALA A 145 -5.38 0.15 4.82
CA ALA A 145 -4.22 -0.67 5.14
C ALA A 145 -3.04 -0.41 4.18
N ASP A 146 -3.31 -0.20 2.89
CA ASP A 146 -2.32 0.17 1.89
C ASP A 146 -1.80 1.60 2.12
N ILE A 147 -2.67 2.56 2.42
CA ILE A 147 -2.28 3.92 2.78
C ILE A 147 -1.36 3.92 4.01
N LEU A 148 -1.68 3.13 5.03
CA LEU A 148 -0.87 3.05 6.24
C LEU A 148 0.56 2.55 5.99
N ASP A 149 0.80 1.71 4.99
CA ASP A 149 2.18 1.33 4.62
C ASP A 149 2.94 2.48 3.94
N LYS A 150 2.23 3.49 3.47
CA LYS A 150 2.79 4.73 2.87
C LYS A 150 2.94 5.87 3.88
N LEU A 151 2.82 5.58 5.19
CA LEU A 151 2.96 6.55 6.28
C LEU A 151 4.06 6.12 7.27
N GLY A 152 4.68 7.09 7.93
CA GLY A 152 5.63 6.84 9.01
C GLY A 152 6.99 6.29 8.56
N ALA A 153 7.52 5.33 9.30
CA ALA A 153 8.87 4.80 9.11
C ALA A 153 9.07 4.12 7.75
N SER A 154 8.07 3.41 7.22
CA SER A 154 8.13 2.78 5.89
C SER A 154 8.36 3.84 4.81
N THR A 155 7.58 4.92 4.84
CA THR A 155 7.71 6.05 3.89
C THR A 155 9.09 6.71 3.96
N ILE A 156 9.64 6.90 5.16
CA ILE A 156 10.99 7.44 5.34
C ILE A 156 12.00 6.53 4.64
N THR A 157 11.95 5.23 4.92
CA THR A 157 12.88 4.26 4.36
C THR A 157 12.81 4.22 2.83
N ASP A 158 11.61 4.11 2.26
CA ASP A 158 11.40 4.05 0.81
C ASP A 158 11.81 5.34 0.11
N SER A 159 11.53 6.49 0.73
CA SER A 159 11.94 7.79 0.22
C SER A 159 13.45 7.94 0.21
N LEU A 160 14.13 7.58 1.30
CA LEU A 160 15.60 7.64 1.39
C LEU A 160 16.27 6.71 0.38
N LEU A 161 15.76 5.48 0.21
CA LEU A 161 16.25 4.56 -0.82
C LEU A 161 16.06 5.12 -2.23
N SER A 162 14.93 5.76 -2.49
CA SER A 162 14.66 6.41 -3.77
C SER A 162 15.56 7.63 -4.02
N LEU A 163 15.82 8.44 -3.00
CA LEU A 163 16.69 9.62 -3.07
C LEU A 163 18.16 9.22 -3.19
N GLY A 164 18.60 8.17 -2.49
CA GLY A 164 19.95 7.62 -2.62
C GLY A 164 20.27 7.15 -4.05
N LYS A 165 19.29 6.62 -4.77
CA LYS A 165 19.44 6.29 -6.20
C LYS A 165 19.60 7.52 -7.10
N LYS A 166 19.25 8.72 -6.62
CA LYS A 166 19.38 10.01 -7.34
C LYS A 166 20.63 10.78 -6.94
N ASP A 167 21.53 10.16 -6.17
CA ASP A 167 22.80 10.77 -5.71
C ASP A 167 22.60 12.06 -4.89
N LYS A 168 21.55 12.08 -4.06
CA LYS A 168 21.21 13.22 -3.21
C LYS A 168 22.02 13.23 -1.91
N LEU A 169 22.47 14.41 -1.51
CA LEU A 169 23.15 14.65 -0.23
C LEU A 169 22.15 14.69 0.94
N GLY A 170 22.64 14.49 2.17
CA GLY A 170 21.80 14.42 3.37
C GLY A 170 20.83 15.59 3.56
N PHE A 171 21.31 16.84 3.37
CA PHE A 171 20.44 18.02 3.47
C PHE A 171 19.41 18.11 2.32
N GLU A 172 19.78 17.66 1.11
CA GLU A 172 18.86 17.59 -0.03
C GLU A 172 17.79 16.50 0.23
N CYS A 173 18.16 15.37 0.83
CA CYS A 173 17.22 14.34 1.26
C CYS A 173 16.21 14.90 2.26
N ARG A 174 16.68 15.67 3.27
CA ARG A 174 15.79 16.32 4.24
C ARG A 174 14.80 17.26 3.55
N LYS A 175 15.30 18.13 2.67
CA LYS A 175 14.45 19.07 1.94
C LYS A 175 13.40 18.37 1.10
N GLU A 176 13.80 17.34 0.35
CA GLU A 176 12.88 16.53 -0.46
C GLU A 176 11.84 15.77 0.39
N LEU A 177 12.21 15.32 1.59
CA LEU A 177 11.28 14.69 2.51
C LEU A 177 10.28 15.68 3.10
N ALA A 178 10.75 16.86 3.52
CA ALA A 178 9.94 17.88 4.19
C ALA A 178 9.05 18.69 3.23
N GLU A 179 9.57 19.02 2.04
CA GLU A 179 8.92 19.91 1.08
C GLU A 179 8.49 19.18 -0.21
N GLY A 180 8.84 17.91 -0.35
CA GLY A 180 8.62 17.13 -1.56
C GLY A 180 7.41 16.20 -1.49
N ARG A 181 7.34 15.31 -2.48
CA ARG A 181 6.23 14.38 -2.69
C ARG A 181 5.91 13.48 -1.50
N ALA A 182 6.89 13.16 -0.64
CA ALA A 182 6.66 12.29 0.51
C ALA A 182 5.71 12.95 1.52
N MET A 183 5.95 14.24 1.84
CA MET A 183 5.10 15.01 2.73
C MET A 183 3.71 15.27 2.11
N GLU A 184 3.68 15.70 0.84
CA GLU A 184 2.41 15.94 0.12
C GLU A 184 1.54 14.68 0.11
N ARG A 185 2.14 13.52 -0.22
CA ARG A 185 1.42 12.24 -0.25
C ARG A 185 0.97 11.82 1.14
N ALA A 186 1.81 11.94 2.15
CA ALA A 186 1.44 11.56 3.51
C ALA A 186 0.27 12.42 4.03
N SER A 187 0.32 13.74 3.80
CA SER A 187 -0.77 14.65 4.17
C SER A 187 -2.06 14.34 3.42
N PHE A 188 -1.97 14.13 2.10
CA PHE A 188 -3.13 13.81 1.26
C PHE A 188 -3.77 12.48 1.66
N PHE A 189 -2.99 11.41 1.78
CA PHE A 189 -3.52 10.08 2.07
C PHE A 189 -4.14 9.96 3.46
N LYS A 190 -3.66 10.72 4.44
CA LYS A 190 -4.23 10.74 5.80
C LYS A 190 -5.72 11.08 5.79
N ASP A 191 -6.18 11.91 4.86
CA ASP A 191 -7.58 12.32 4.74
C ASP A 191 -8.51 11.19 4.20
N TYR A 192 -7.92 10.15 3.59
CA TYR A 192 -8.63 8.98 3.06
C TYR A 192 -8.59 7.77 4.00
N ILE A 193 -8.60 8.02 5.30
CA ILE A 193 -8.73 7.01 6.34
C ILE A 193 -10.01 7.26 7.12
N TRP A 194 -10.92 6.31 7.09
CA TRP A 194 -12.28 6.46 7.64
C TRP A 194 -12.47 5.71 8.96
N SER A 195 -11.83 4.54 9.16
CA SER A 195 -11.95 3.77 10.39
C SER A 195 -11.27 4.47 11.58
N GLU A 196 -11.81 4.30 12.77
CA GLU A 196 -11.24 4.91 13.97
C GLU A 196 -9.86 4.30 14.30
N THR A 197 -9.70 3.01 14.06
CA THR A 197 -8.41 2.33 14.24
C THR A 197 -7.38 2.82 13.22
N GLY A 198 -7.76 2.94 11.95
CA GLY A 198 -6.90 3.49 10.89
C GLY A 198 -6.47 4.92 11.17
N LYS A 199 -7.40 5.80 11.58
CA LYS A 199 -7.09 7.19 11.98
C LYS A 199 -6.06 7.27 13.09
N ARG A 200 -6.22 6.48 14.15
CA ARG A 200 -5.27 6.43 15.26
C ARG A 200 -3.88 5.97 14.80
N MET A 201 -3.82 4.92 13.97
CA MET A 201 -2.56 4.42 13.40
C MET A 201 -1.91 5.47 12.48
N ALA A 202 -2.68 6.12 11.64
CA ALA A 202 -2.20 7.17 10.73
C ALA A 202 -1.64 8.37 11.49
N GLU A 203 -2.34 8.84 12.53
CA GLU A 203 -1.88 9.95 13.35
C GLU A 203 -0.55 9.62 14.03
N GLN A 204 -0.43 8.44 14.65
CA GLN A 204 0.82 8.01 15.28
C GLN A 204 1.98 7.96 14.28
N ARG A 205 1.75 7.42 13.08
CA ARG A 205 2.78 7.30 12.04
C ARG A 205 3.17 8.64 11.45
N PHE A 206 2.18 9.51 11.26
CA PHE A 206 2.42 10.85 10.73
C PHE A 206 3.17 11.73 11.73
N SER A 207 2.80 11.67 13.02
CA SER A 207 3.56 12.37 14.09
C SER A 207 5.01 11.91 14.12
N PHE A 208 5.27 10.61 14.08
CA PHE A 208 6.63 10.09 13.99
C PHE A 208 7.39 10.60 12.75
N PHE A 209 6.73 10.71 11.60
CA PHE A 209 7.34 11.26 10.41
C PHE A 209 7.74 12.74 10.59
N LEU A 210 6.90 13.54 11.21
CA LEU A 210 7.21 14.95 11.52
C LEU A 210 8.36 15.07 12.52
N GLU A 211 8.35 14.29 13.60
CA GLU A 211 9.44 14.25 14.59
C GLU A 211 10.78 13.86 13.94
N PHE A 212 10.77 12.87 13.04
CA PHE A 212 11.96 12.49 12.28
C PHE A 212 12.49 13.65 11.42
N LEU A 213 11.61 14.39 10.75
CA LEU A 213 12.02 15.53 9.92
C LEU A 213 12.57 16.69 10.76
N GLU A 214 12.03 16.94 11.94
CA GLU A 214 12.54 17.93 12.90
C GLU A 214 13.95 17.54 13.34
N GLN A 215 14.12 16.31 13.85
CA GLN A 215 15.42 15.81 14.30
C GLN A 215 16.48 15.82 13.17
N LEU A 216 16.11 15.36 11.97
CA LEU A 216 16.99 15.40 10.81
C LEU A 216 17.36 16.84 10.45
N GLY A 217 16.47 17.80 10.67
CA GLY A 217 16.69 19.21 10.46
C GLY A 217 17.73 19.83 11.39
N GLU A 218 17.80 19.33 12.61
CA GLU A 218 18.80 19.77 13.61
C GLU A 218 20.20 19.19 13.34
N GLU A 219 20.24 17.97 12.79
CA GLU A 219 21.50 17.22 12.59
C GLU A 219 22.18 17.49 11.24
N VAL A 220 21.43 17.86 10.21
CA VAL A 220 21.95 18.03 8.85
C VAL A 220 22.13 19.51 8.51
N VAL A 221 23.38 19.93 8.36
CA VAL A 221 23.75 21.31 8.01
C VAL A 221 23.96 21.43 6.50
N GLU A 222 23.41 22.47 5.91
CA GLU A 222 23.63 22.79 4.50
C GLU A 222 25.10 23.25 4.28
N ALA A 223 25.76 22.68 3.26
CA ALA A 223 27.18 22.96 2.97
C ALA A 223 27.50 24.43 2.63
N SER A 224 26.46 25.23 2.38
CA SER A 224 26.57 26.69 2.13
C SER A 224 26.57 27.54 3.40
N ALA A 225 26.38 26.93 4.59
CA ALA A 225 26.54 27.68 5.83
C ALA A 225 28.00 28.15 5.97
N PRO A 226 28.28 29.44 6.05
CA PRO A 226 29.64 29.93 6.06
C PRO A 226 30.34 29.49 7.34
N PHE A 227 31.32 28.63 7.21
CA PHE A 227 32.41 28.59 8.18
C PHE A 227 33.27 29.83 7.89
N GLY A 228 32.75 30.97 8.27
CA GLY A 228 33.44 32.24 8.28
C GLY A 228 34.03 32.52 9.62
#